data_7b377b2696fad95bfbc3d78e8fb22833
#
_entry.id   7b377b2696fad95bfbc3d78e8fb22833
#
_cell.length_a   1.000
_cell.length_b   1.000
_cell.length_c   1.000
_cell.angle_alpha   90.00
_cell.angle_beta   90.00
_cell.angle_gamma   90.00
#
_symmetry.space_group_name_H-M   'P 1'
#
loop_
_entity.id
_entity.type
_entity.pdbx_description
1 polymer ?
#
loop_
_entity_poly.entity_id
_entity_poly.type
_entity_poly.pdbx_seq_one_letter_code
_entity_poly.pdbx_strand_id
1 'polypeptide(L)'
;MSLEIKNLILSNNLDGYIMPKNDNYFTEYSKTNNLKSVTNFSGSAGFAVFLKNKKYLFVDGRYTIQAQKESGNKFEICEIPYVWPKNVLKKKIKIGFDPNLFTWETLNKYFGSDYNLIPLNFTFKSKKKSLNAFPFYCLNSNVAGKSVIQKINQLIKIMF
;
A
#
# COMPACT_ATOMS: atom_id res chain seq x y z
N MET A 1 -4.81 12.20 11.36
CA MET A 1 -5.08 12.20 9.91
C MET A 1 -4.24 13.30 9.32
N SER A 2 -3.52 13.07 8.23
CA SER A 2 -2.77 14.16 7.60
C SER A 2 -3.76 15.22 7.11
N LEU A 3 -3.34 16.49 7.12
CA LEU A 3 -4.18 17.59 6.67
C LEU A 3 -4.61 17.40 5.21
N GLU A 4 -3.74 16.83 4.39
CA GLU A 4 -4.01 16.55 2.97
C GLU A 4 -5.17 15.57 2.78
N ILE A 5 -5.19 14.45 3.53
CA ILE A 5 -6.29 13.45 3.43
C ILE A 5 -7.60 14.06 3.96
N LYS A 6 -7.54 14.86 5.02
CA LYS A 6 -8.72 15.54 5.53
C LYS A 6 -9.31 16.50 4.50
N ASN A 7 -8.48 17.33 3.89
CA ASN A 7 -8.90 18.26 2.84
C ASN A 7 -9.44 17.53 1.61
N LEU A 8 -8.81 16.43 1.20
CA LEU A 8 -9.26 15.59 0.09
C LEU A 8 -10.68 15.05 0.32
N ILE A 9 -10.93 14.51 1.51
CA ILE A 9 -12.25 13.99 1.90
C ILE A 9 -13.29 15.11 1.87
N LEU A 10 -12.98 16.30 2.42
CA LEU A 10 -13.91 17.40 2.49
C LEU A 10 -14.19 18.03 1.12
N SER A 11 -13.15 18.32 0.33
CA SER A 11 -13.29 18.99 -0.97
C SER A 11 -14.03 18.14 -2.01
N ASN A 12 -14.00 16.81 -1.89
CA ASN A 12 -14.67 15.90 -2.81
C ASN A 12 -15.99 15.31 -2.23
N ASN A 13 -16.47 15.84 -1.11
CA ASN A 13 -17.68 15.37 -0.44
C ASN A 13 -17.71 13.85 -0.23
N LEU A 14 -16.59 13.30 0.25
CA LEU A 14 -16.42 11.90 0.55
C LEU A 14 -16.73 11.59 2.02
N ASP A 15 -17.04 10.34 2.31
CA ASP A 15 -17.12 9.82 3.67
C ASP A 15 -15.78 9.26 4.15
N GLY A 16 -14.94 8.83 3.22
CA GLY A 16 -13.61 8.32 3.52
C GLY A 16 -12.69 8.23 2.31
N TYR A 17 -11.45 7.81 2.57
CA TYR A 17 -10.40 7.58 1.57
C TYR A 17 -9.61 6.34 1.90
N ILE A 18 -9.23 5.55 0.89
CA ILE A 18 -8.38 4.37 1.06
C ILE A 18 -6.98 4.63 0.51
N MET A 19 -5.96 4.21 1.27
CA MET A 19 -4.56 4.32 0.89
C MET A 19 -3.84 2.99 1.09
N PRO A 20 -3.29 2.38 0.02
CA PRO A 20 -2.54 1.14 0.11
C PRO A 20 -1.06 1.38 0.39
N LYS A 21 -0.33 0.30 0.64
CA LYS A 21 1.12 0.29 0.79
C LYS A 21 1.85 0.34 -0.56
N ASN A 22 1.28 -0.29 -1.58
CA ASN A 22 1.89 -0.41 -2.90
C ASN A 22 2.04 0.95 -3.62
N ASP A 23 2.88 0.96 -4.62
CA ASP A 23 3.05 2.05 -5.59
C ASP A 23 2.26 1.81 -6.89
N ASN A 24 2.45 2.67 -7.90
CA ASN A 24 1.79 2.56 -9.20
C ASN A 24 2.20 1.31 -10.02
N TYR A 25 3.20 0.58 -9.58
CA TYR A 25 3.62 -0.70 -10.17
C TYR A 25 3.15 -1.90 -9.36
N PHE A 26 2.29 -1.67 -8.36
CA PHE A 26 1.78 -2.68 -7.41
C PHE A 26 2.89 -3.39 -6.64
N THR A 27 4.03 -2.72 -6.42
CA THR A 27 5.13 -3.27 -5.65
C THR A 27 5.15 -2.72 -4.22
N GLU A 28 5.59 -3.56 -3.29
CA GLU A 28 5.80 -3.18 -1.89
C GLU A 28 7.17 -2.49 -1.66
N TYR A 29 8.04 -2.49 -2.67
CA TYR A 29 9.43 -2.00 -2.58
C TYR A 29 9.58 -0.53 -2.95
N SER A 30 8.50 0.21 -3.09
CA SER A 30 8.57 1.64 -3.39
C SER A 30 9.40 2.40 -2.36
N LYS A 31 10.28 3.27 -2.85
CA LYS A 31 11.04 4.20 -2.00
C LYS A 31 10.13 5.20 -1.28
N THR A 32 8.98 5.51 -1.85
CA THR A 32 7.96 6.38 -1.25
C THR A 32 6.93 5.53 -0.53
N ASN A 33 6.98 5.50 0.79
CA ASN A 33 5.99 4.79 1.58
C ASN A 33 4.94 5.79 2.09
N ASN A 34 3.92 6.03 1.26
CA ASN A 34 2.84 6.96 1.59
C ASN A 34 2.04 6.45 2.80
N LEU A 35 1.77 5.15 2.89
CA LEU A 35 1.08 4.56 4.03
C LEU A 35 1.84 4.84 5.33
N LYS A 36 3.15 4.60 5.38
CA LYS A 36 3.98 4.88 6.56
C LYS A 36 3.92 6.34 6.96
N SER A 37 3.94 7.26 6.00
CA SER A 37 3.95 8.70 6.29
C SER A 37 2.70 9.19 7.03
N VAL A 38 1.56 8.51 6.85
CA VAL A 38 0.26 8.91 7.43
C VAL A 38 -0.19 8.01 8.59
N THR A 39 0.33 6.78 8.67
CA THR A 39 -0.04 5.82 9.71
C THR A 39 1.07 5.58 10.75
N ASN A 40 2.31 5.84 10.42
CA ASN A 40 3.56 5.38 11.04
C ASN A 40 3.86 3.89 10.83
N PHE A 41 2.95 3.10 10.28
CA PHE A 41 3.14 1.69 10.03
C PHE A 41 4.24 1.44 9.00
N SER A 42 5.25 0.66 9.38
CA SER A 42 6.44 0.41 8.55
C SER A 42 6.44 -0.95 7.85
N GLY A 43 5.43 -1.79 8.07
CA GLY A 43 5.31 -3.10 7.44
C GLY A 43 5.21 -3.03 5.90
N SER A 44 5.51 -4.14 5.24
CA SER A 44 5.58 -4.19 3.77
C SER A 44 4.22 -4.40 3.09
N ALA A 45 3.21 -4.87 3.81
CA ALA A 45 1.87 -5.11 3.27
C ALA A 45 0.79 -4.50 4.17
N GLY A 46 -0.26 -3.97 3.55
CA GLY A 46 -1.39 -3.38 4.26
C GLY A 46 -1.99 -2.18 3.54
N PHE A 47 -3.09 -1.69 4.05
CA PHE A 47 -3.75 -0.47 3.58
C PHE A 47 -4.53 0.19 4.72
N ALA A 48 -4.75 1.49 4.63
CA ALA A 48 -5.53 2.23 5.60
C ALA A 48 -6.81 2.80 4.98
N VAL A 49 -7.88 2.83 5.76
CA VAL A 49 -9.12 3.53 5.45
C VAL A 49 -9.30 4.66 6.44
N PHE A 50 -9.40 5.88 5.90
CA PHE A 50 -9.61 7.10 6.66
C PHE A 50 -11.07 7.51 6.51
N LEU A 51 -11.81 7.53 7.61
CA LEU A 51 -13.13 8.14 7.69
C LEU A 51 -13.04 9.48 8.43
N LYS A 52 -14.12 10.26 8.41
CA LYS A 52 -14.20 11.55 9.14
C LYS A 52 -13.84 11.40 10.61
N ASN A 53 -14.38 10.36 11.28
CA ASN A 53 -14.25 10.17 12.74
C ASN A 53 -13.47 8.90 13.15
N LYS A 54 -13.17 8.00 12.22
CA LYS A 54 -12.48 6.73 12.49
C LYS A 54 -11.39 6.48 11.46
N LYS A 55 -10.42 5.66 11.84
CA LYS A 55 -9.33 5.24 10.96
C LYS A 55 -9.04 3.77 11.21
N TYR A 56 -8.95 3.03 10.14
CA TYR A 56 -8.66 1.61 10.16
C TYR A 56 -7.35 1.34 9.45
N LEU A 57 -6.54 0.45 10.00
CA LEU A 57 -5.34 -0.08 9.35
C LEU A 57 -5.50 -1.59 9.20
N PHE A 58 -5.60 -2.03 7.96
CA PHE A 58 -5.76 -3.44 7.58
C PHE A 58 -4.40 -4.03 7.27
N VAL A 59 -4.03 -5.09 7.96
CA VAL A 59 -2.76 -5.81 7.82
C VAL A 59 -2.98 -7.32 7.86
N ASP A 60 -2.09 -8.10 7.31
CA ASP A 60 -2.11 -9.55 7.51
C ASP A 60 -1.54 -9.96 8.88
N GLY A 61 -1.75 -11.22 9.29
CA GLY A 61 -1.38 -11.71 10.61
C GLY A 61 0.10 -11.56 10.97
N ARG A 62 1.00 -11.45 9.98
CA ARG A 62 2.44 -11.21 10.23
C ARG A 62 2.72 -9.84 10.84
N TYR A 63 1.82 -8.88 10.63
CA TYR A 63 2.01 -7.47 10.99
C TYR A 63 1.11 -6.96 12.11
N THR A 64 0.22 -7.76 12.67
CA THR A 64 -0.75 -7.32 13.69
C THR A 64 -0.07 -6.69 14.91
N ILE A 65 0.94 -7.36 15.48
CA ILE A 65 1.68 -6.87 16.65
C ILE A 65 2.45 -5.59 16.31
N GLN A 66 3.10 -5.55 15.14
CA GLN A 66 3.83 -4.37 14.69
C GLN A 66 2.89 -3.19 14.46
N ALA A 67 1.78 -3.40 13.75
CA ALA A 67 0.77 -2.38 13.51
C ALA A 67 0.19 -1.82 14.80
N GLN A 68 -0.08 -2.69 15.78
CA GLN A 68 -0.56 -2.26 17.09
C GLN A 68 0.46 -1.37 17.82
N LYS A 69 1.75 -1.71 17.79
CA LYS A 69 2.80 -0.92 18.42
C LYS A 69 3.02 0.43 17.71
N GLU A 70 3.03 0.44 16.38
CA GLU A 70 3.39 1.63 15.60
C GLU A 70 2.19 2.59 15.36
N SER A 71 0.96 2.06 15.33
CA SER A 71 -0.23 2.79 14.88
C SER A 71 -1.47 2.65 15.77
N GLY A 72 -1.51 1.68 16.69
CA GLY A 72 -2.71 1.30 17.44
C GLY A 72 -3.31 2.39 18.32
N ASN A 73 -2.55 3.43 18.67
CA ASN A 73 -3.07 4.61 19.38
C ASN A 73 -3.88 5.56 18.49
N LYS A 74 -3.81 5.41 17.16
CA LYS A 74 -4.45 6.29 16.17
C LYS A 74 -5.35 5.55 15.18
N PHE A 75 -5.19 4.24 15.05
CA PHE A 75 -5.89 3.40 14.11
C PHE A 75 -6.46 2.17 14.81
N GLU A 76 -7.65 1.78 14.41
CA GLU A 76 -8.19 0.47 14.73
C GLU A 76 -7.51 -0.55 13.80
N ILE A 77 -6.79 -1.52 14.38
CA ILE A 77 -6.04 -2.53 13.62
C ILE A 77 -6.98 -3.67 13.28
N CYS A 78 -7.08 -3.98 11.98
CA CYS A 78 -7.90 -5.05 11.44
C CYS A 78 -7.02 -6.09 10.77
N GLU A 79 -7.19 -7.35 11.13
CA GLU A 79 -6.44 -8.46 10.55
C GLU A 79 -7.18 -9.06 9.36
N ILE A 80 -6.56 -9.01 8.17
CA ILE A 80 -7.02 -9.74 6.99
C ILE A 80 -6.43 -11.16 6.98
N PRO A 81 -7.19 -12.18 6.53
CA PRO A 81 -8.48 -12.09 5.83
C PRO A 81 -9.73 -12.11 6.72
N TYR A 82 -9.59 -12.06 8.03
CA TYR A 82 -10.73 -12.20 8.96
C TYR A 82 -11.66 -10.99 8.94
N VAL A 83 -11.08 -9.78 8.80
CA VAL A 83 -11.83 -8.51 8.80
C VAL A 83 -11.47 -7.70 7.55
N TRP A 84 -12.47 -7.45 6.71
CA TRP A 84 -12.36 -6.59 5.52
C TRP A 84 -13.09 -5.26 5.73
N PRO A 85 -12.83 -4.21 4.92
CA PRO A 85 -13.58 -2.95 4.99
C PRO A 85 -15.09 -3.16 5.01
N LYS A 86 -15.62 -4.05 4.17
CA LYS A 86 -17.06 -4.40 4.11
C LYS A 86 -17.66 -4.95 5.41
N ASN A 87 -16.82 -5.42 6.35
CA ASN A 87 -17.27 -5.95 7.64
C ASN A 87 -17.40 -4.85 8.71
N VAL A 88 -16.65 -3.75 8.60
CA VAL A 88 -16.54 -2.72 9.64
C VAL A 88 -17.08 -1.36 9.21
N LEU A 89 -17.21 -1.13 7.91
CA LEU A 89 -17.71 0.14 7.39
C LEU A 89 -19.22 0.08 7.15
N LYS A 90 -19.89 1.23 7.29
CA LYS A 90 -21.31 1.37 6.91
C LYS A 90 -21.44 1.22 5.40
N LYS A 91 -22.52 0.58 4.95
CA LYS A 91 -22.85 0.46 3.51
C LYS A 91 -23.20 1.82 2.90
N LYS A 92 -23.12 1.92 1.57
CA LYS A 92 -23.49 3.09 0.76
C LYS A 92 -22.70 4.36 1.03
N ILE A 93 -21.57 4.30 1.76
CA ILE A 93 -20.70 5.46 1.92
C ILE A 93 -19.81 5.67 0.68
N LYS A 94 -19.39 6.93 0.49
CA LYS A 94 -18.50 7.35 -0.60
C LYS A 94 -17.05 7.23 -0.17
N ILE A 95 -16.32 6.30 -0.79
CA ILE A 95 -14.89 6.09 -0.52
C ILE A 95 -14.07 6.53 -1.73
N GLY A 96 -13.20 7.52 -1.53
CA GLY A 96 -12.23 7.94 -2.53
C GLY A 96 -11.04 6.99 -2.61
N PHE A 97 -10.50 6.81 -3.81
CA PHE A 97 -9.29 6.01 -4.05
C PHE A 97 -8.49 6.55 -5.23
N ASP A 98 -7.18 6.28 -5.25
CA ASP A 98 -6.34 6.56 -6.42
C ASP A 98 -6.41 5.37 -7.40
N PRO A 99 -6.93 5.54 -8.63
CA PRO A 99 -7.08 4.44 -9.58
C PRO A 99 -5.76 3.84 -10.06
N ASN A 100 -4.64 4.55 -9.90
CA ASN A 100 -3.31 4.02 -10.23
C ASN A 100 -2.77 3.03 -9.18
N LEU A 101 -3.40 2.95 -8.00
CA LEU A 101 -2.93 2.14 -6.87
C LEU A 101 -3.79 0.90 -6.60
N PHE A 102 -4.88 0.72 -7.34
CA PHE A 102 -5.83 -0.38 -7.13
C PHE A 102 -6.27 -1.01 -8.45
N THR A 103 -6.38 -2.33 -8.46
CA THR A 103 -7.16 -3.03 -9.48
C THR A 103 -8.64 -3.09 -9.07
N TRP A 104 -9.53 -3.21 -10.05
CA TRP A 104 -10.97 -3.40 -9.79
C TRP A 104 -11.24 -4.64 -8.94
N GLU A 105 -10.53 -5.72 -9.19
CA GLU A 105 -10.63 -6.96 -8.42
C GLU A 105 -10.30 -6.74 -6.93
N THR A 106 -9.22 -5.99 -6.65
CA THR A 106 -8.82 -5.65 -5.28
C THR A 106 -9.89 -4.82 -4.58
N LEU A 107 -10.44 -3.81 -5.24
CA LEU A 107 -11.49 -2.97 -4.68
C LEU A 107 -12.77 -3.78 -4.41
N ASN A 108 -13.16 -4.64 -5.34
CA ASN A 108 -14.33 -5.49 -5.18
C ASN A 108 -14.16 -6.49 -4.02
N LYS A 109 -12.97 -7.05 -3.84
CA LYS A 109 -12.64 -7.90 -2.69
C LYS A 109 -12.79 -7.15 -1.37
N TYR A 110 -12.34 -5.89 -1.30
CA TYR A 110 -12.37 -5.09 -0.08
C TYR A 110 -13.76 -4.59 0.27
N PHE A 111 -14.51 -4.11 -0.69
CA PHE A 111 -15.77 -3.41 -0.48
C PHE A 111 -17.00 -4.17 -0.99
N GLY A 112 -16.86 -4.99 -2.05
CA GLY A 112 -18.01 -5.56 -2.76
C GLY A 112 -18.80 -4.48 -3.51
N SER A 113 -20.08 -4.76 -3.79
CA SER A 113 -20.97 -3.87 -4.57
C SER A 113 -21.70 -2.79 -3.74
N ASP A 114 -21.57 -2.83 -2.42
CA ASP A 114 -22.38 -2.02 -1.51
C ASP A 114 -21.81 -0.62 -1.25
N TYR A 115 -20.73 -0.23 -1.93
CA TYR A 115 -20.02 1.03 -1.68
C TYR A 115 -19.91 1.89 -2.93
N ASN A 116 -19.97 3.22 -2.72
CA ASN A 116 -19.74 4.21 -3.76
C ASN A 116 -18.24 4.51 -3.85
N LEU A 117 -17.54 3.83 -4.76
CA LEU A 117 -16.10 4.02 -4.96
C LEU A 117 -15.86 5.14 -5.97
N ILE A 118 -15.20 6.21 -5.53
CA ILE A 118 -14.95 7.43 -6.31
C ILE A 118 -13.48 7.50 -6.68
N PRO A 119 -13.12 7.36 -7.97
CA PRO A 119 -11.74 7.50 -8.41
C PRO A 119 -11.31 8.98 -8.33
N LEU A 120 -10.12 9.21 -7.79
CA LEU A 120 -9.53 10.54 -7.64
C LEU A 120 -8.09 10.51 -8.10
N ASN A 121 -7.74 11.34 -9.07
CA ASN A 121 -6.36 11.56 -9.46
C ASN A 121 -5.67 12.44 -8.39
N PHE A 122 -5.18 11.81 -7.34
CA PHE A 122 -4.53 12.49 -6.23
C PHE A 122 -3.12 11.97 -6.03
N THR A 123 -2.15 12.85 -6.25
CA THR A 123 -0.75 12.55 -5.93
C THR A 123 -0.44 13.04 -4.52
N PHE A 124 -0.22 12.10 -3.61
CA PHE A 124 0.22 12.41 -2.26
C PHE A 124 1.61 13.08 -2.30
N LYS A 125 1.69 14.31 -1.80
CA LYS A 125 2.96 15.03 -1.72
C LYS A 125 3.83 14.42 -0.62
N SER A 126 4.49 13.30 -0.90
CA SER A 126 5.56 12.85 -0.02
C SER A 126 6.64 13.93 -0.03
N LYS A 127 7.18 14.29 1.15
CA LYS A 127 8.39 15.12 1.21
C LYS A 127 9.45 14.39 0.38
N LYS A 128 9.70 14.87 -0.84
CA LYS A 128 10.79 14.36 -1.69
C LYS A 128 12.10 14.58 -0.92
N LYS A 129 12.59 13.57 -0.20
CA LYS A 129 14.02 13.50 0.04
C LYS A 129 14.63 13.34 -1.34
N SER A 130 15.60 14.20 -1.69
CA SER A 130 16.36 14.04 -2.93
C SER A 130 16.87 12.60 -2.96
N LEU A 131 16.39 11.83 -3.91
CA LEU A 131 16.86 10.48 -4.08
C LEU A 131 18.25 10.61 -4.71
N ASN A 132 19.30 10.48 -3.91
CA ASN A 132 20.60 10.18 -4.47
C ASN A 132 20.42 8.91 -5.30
N ALA A 133 20.52 9.04 -6.60
CA ALA A 133 20.47 7.91 -7.52
C ALA A 133 21.67 7.02 -7.16
N PHE A 134 21.42 5.89 -6.52
CA PHE A 134 22.47 4.89 -6.37
C PHE A 134 22.73 4.29 -7.75
N PRO A 135 23.97 4.28 -8.21
CA PRO A 135 24.30 3.64 -9.47
C PRO A 135 23.95 2.15 -9.41
N PHE A 136 23.48 1.60 -10.54
CA PHE A 136 23.36 0.16 -10.65
C PHE A 136 24.76 -0.46 -10.45
N TYR A 137 24.82 -1.53 -9.68
CA TYR A 137 26.05 -2.29 -9.49
C TYR A 137 25.80 -3.78 -9.79
N CYS A 138 26.83 -4.42 -10.33
CA CYS A 138 26.85 -5.87 -10.49
C CYS A 138 27.58 -6.51 -9.30
N LEU A 139 27.02 -7.59 -8.77
CA LEU A 139 27.71 -8.36 -7.75
C LEU A 139 28.97 -8.99 -8.34
N ASN A 140 30.06 -8.91 -7.60
CA ASN A 140 31.30 -9.57 -7.95
C ASN A 140 31.09 -11.10 -8.04
N SER A 141 31.77 -11.78 -8.95
CA SER A 141 31.68 -13.24 -9.15
C SER A 141 31.94 -14.04 -7.87
N ASN A 142 32.78 -13.54 -6.97
CA ASN A 142 33.05 -14.14 -5.65
C ASN A 142 31.79 -14.19 -4.76
N VAL A 143 30.88 -13.22 -4.94
CA VAL A 143 29.59 -13.15 -4.21
C VAL A 143 28.50 -13.85 -4.99
N ALA A 144 28.49 -13.69 -6.30
CA ALA A 144 27.47 -14.27 -7.20
C ALA A 144 27.72 -15.78 -7.51
N GLY A 145 28.91 -16.32 -7.19
CA GLY A 145 29.33 -17.68 -7.40
C GLY A 145 29.70 -17.99 -8.85
N LYS A 146 28.91 -17.51 -9.83
CA LYS A 146 29.13 -17.72 -11.26
C LYS A 146 28.89 -16.44 -12.03
N SER A 147 29.64 -16.27 -13.13
CA SER A 147 29.40 -15.15 -14.05
C SER A 147 28.05 -15.31 -14.77
N VAL A 148 27.51 -14.22 -15.31
CA VAL A 148 26.27 -14.23 -16.11
C VAL A 148 26.39 -15.21 -17.29
N ILE A 149 27.52 -15.21 -17.99
CA ILE A 149 27.78 -16.12 -19.14
C ILE A 149 27.75 -17.58 -18.71
N GLN A 150 28.36 -17.91 -17.57
CA GLN A 150 28.31 -19.27 -17.04
C GLN A 150 26.91 -19.73 -16.69
N LYS A 151 26.08 -18.84 -16.10
CA LYS A 151 24.69 -19.12 -15.78
C LYS A 151 23.85 -19.34 -17.04
N ILE A 152 24.02 -18.49 -18.05
CA ILE A 152 23.33 -18.61 -19.35
C ILE A 152 23.72 -19.93 -20.02
N ASN A 153 25.01 -20.25 -20.11
CA ASN A 153 25.48 -21.48 -20.74
C ASN A 153 24.95 -22.75 -20.02
N GLN A 154 24.80 -22.70 -18.70
CA GLN A 154 24.17 -23.79 -17.97
C GLN A 154 22.68 -23.94 -18.31
N LEU A 155 21.96 -22.82 -18.43
CA LEU A 155 20.54 -22.82 -18.80
C LEU A 155 20.35 -23.41 -20.19
N ILE A 156 21.18 -23.00 -21.18
CA ILE A 156 21.15 -23.53 -22.53
C ILE A 156 21.38 -25.06 -22.54
N LYS A 157 22.35 -25.55 -21.75
CA LYS A 157 22.62 -27.00 -21.66
C LYS A 157 21.48 -27.83 -21.04
N ILE A 158 20.60 -27.21 -20.28
CA ILE A 158 19.42 -27.89 -19.69
C ILE A 158 18.25 -27.88 -20.66
N MET A 159 18.18 -26.86 -21.54
CA MET A 159 17.08 -26.68 -22.48
C MET A 159 17.25 -27.47 -23.78
N PHE A 160 18.47 -27.90 -24.12
CA PHE A 160 18.83 -28.64 -25.32
C PHE A 160 19.70 -29.87 -24.98
#